data_e1802642a9cf6517bfd7001d8f02d6d7
#
_entry.id   e1802642a9cf6517bfd7001d8f02d6d7
#
_cell.length_a   1.000
_cell.length_b   1.000
_cell.length_c   1.000
_cell.angle_alpha   90.00
_cell.angle_beta   90.00
_cell.angle_gamma   90.00
#
_symmetry.space_group_name_H-M   'P 1'
#
loop_
_entity.id
_entity.type
_entity.pdbx_description
1 polymer ?
#
loop_
_entity_poly.entity_id
_entity_poly.type
_entity_poly.pdbx_seq_one_letter_code
_entity_poly.pdbx_strand_id
1 'polypeptide(L)'
;MDSKHVTESTSGQEDIQKTWWKEAIIYQIYPRSFQDSDGDGIGDLNGITSRLDYIQSLGVDIIWLNPIFLSPNDDNGYDISDYREIMREFGTMEDFDRLLKEIHKREMRLVLDLVVNHTSDEHPWFEEARKSRHNPYYNYYHWWPAEKGEPPLRLSYFDEEGNAWTYNKPTDSYYLHYFSRKQPDLNWENPEVRQEIFDMMRFWFDKGIDGFRMDSISLIAKDPSFPLIDSKKYPDIFSFYAKEPRLHLYLHEMNRQVLSKYDCMSVGEGSAVMVDDVAKFVDPAREELNMLYHFDAARIRNTTLPDNPESGIDYSLIALKKMFTEWDKAIDKGWPSIYLGNHDQPRMVSRFGSDKDEFRALSAKMLITFLLTMRGTPYWFAGDEIGMRNIRFDRIEDYNDIDTINRYKKAKAEGKDPQAVLDEQKETGRDNARTPFQWDRSPEAGFTAGTPWLKVNPDYTWINVADEEKDPTSILNYFKKVVSFRKENPSLIYGSYHLLDAENPQSYTFLRKTGADTYLIMLNFSHKAAISTPGIDMSNAHVLLDNYGDRSHMA
;
A
#
# COMPACT_ATOMS: atom_id res chain seq x y z
N MET A 1 28.16 13.52 62.96
CA MET A 1 27.74 14.44 61.89
C MET A 1 27.81 13.64 60.58
N ASP A 2 26.71 12.99 60.27
CA ASP A 2 26.62 12.11 59.11
C ASP A 2 26.24 12.93 57.85
N SER A 3 27.13 12.96 56.90
CA SER A 3 26.89 13.50 55.57
C SER A 3 26.20 12.45 54.73
N LYS A 4 24.88 12.59 54.54
CA LYS A 4 24.13 11.83 53.55
C LYS A 4 24.52 12.29 52.15
N HIS A 5 25.21 11.43 51.41
CA HIS A 5 25.31 11.51 49.95
C HIS A 5 23.94 11.20 49.35
N VAL A 6 23.31 12.23 48.80
CA VAL A 6 22.17 12.06 47.89
C VAL A 6 22.77 11.69 46.55
N THR A 7 22.64 10.44 46.18
CA THR A 7 22.86 10.01 44.79
C THR A 7 21.65 10.46 43.96
N GLU A 8 21.84 11.46 43.12
CA GLU A 8 20.91 11.79 42.04
C GLU A 8 20.80 10.57 41.13
N SER A 9 19.60 10.01 41.05
CA SER A 9 19.27 8.98 40.11
C SER A 9 19.21 9.60 38.71
N THR A 10 20.19 9.25 37.89
CA THR A 10 20.26 9.59 36.47
C THR A 10 19.16 8.86 35.70
N SER A 11 18.44 9.69 34.90
CA SER A 11 17.74 9.40 33.67
C SER A 11 16.68 8.31 33.65
N GLY A 12 15.44 8.74 33.63
CA GLY A 12 14.33 7.98 33.04
C GLY A 12 14.52 7.81 31.53
N GLN A 13 15.32 6.84 31.13
CA GLN A 13 15.09 6.18 29.84
C GLN A 13 13.83 5.34 30.06
N GLU A 14 12.69 5.77 29.51
CA GLU A 14 11.56 4.86 29.32
C GLU A 14 12.08 3.69 28.50
N ASP A 15 11.98 2.47 29.05
CA ASP A 15 12.32 1.24 28.33
C ASP A 15 11.39 1.13 27.10
N ILE A 16 11.91 1.51 25.94
CA ILE A 16 11.16 1.40 24.67
C ILE A 16 10.98 -0.09 24.39
N GLN A 17 9.75 -0.57 24.46
CA GLN A 17 9.42 -1.94 24.08
C GLN A 17 9.57 -2.09 22.55
N LYS A 18 10.72 -2.62 22.15
CA LYS A 18 11.04 -2.88 20.76
C LYS A 18 10.16 -3.97 20.18
N THR A 19 9.69 -3.75 18.98
CA THR A 19 8.86 -4.71 18.23
C THR A 19 9.37 -4.73 16.79
N TRP A 20 9.73 -5.91 16.28
CA TRP A 20 10.42 -6.05 15.00
C TRP A 20 9.69 -5.38 13.83
N TRP A 21 8.37 -5.51 13.73
CA TRP A 21 7.60 -4.89 12.65
C TRP A 21 7.42 -3.37 12.80
N LYS A 22 7.61 -2.80 14.00
CA LYS A 22 7.65 -1.34 14.20
C LYS A 22 8.96 -0.72 13.71
N GLU A 23 10.06 -1.46 13.85
CA GLU A 23 11.40 -1.04 13.45
C GLU A 23 11.65 -1.26 11.96
N ALA A 24 10.89 -2.17 11.34
CA ALA A 24 11.07 -2.62 9.97
C ALA A 24 10.78 -1.53 8.93
N ILE A 25 11.44 -1.69 7.79
CA ILE A 25 11.11 -1.04 6.51
C ILE A 25 10.60 -2.13 5.57
N ILE A 26 9.39 -1.94 5.04
CA ILE A 26 8.73 -2.91 4.18
C ILE A 26 8.95 -2.54 2.73
N TYR A 27 9.42 -3.49 1.93
CA TYR A 27 9.62 -3.36 0.50
C TYR A 27 8.56 -4.15 -0.24
N GLN A 28 7.65 -3.46 -0.91
CA GLN A 28 6.57 -4.05 -1.69
C GLN A 28 7.06 -4.40 -3.08
N ILE A 29 6.84 -5.64 -3.48
CA ILE A 29 7.12 -6.14 -4.83
C ILE A 29 5.82 -6.52 -5.53
N TYR A 30 5.62 -5.98 -6.74
CA TYR A 30 4.64 -6.44 -7.70
C TYR A 30 5.30 -7.53 -8.57
N PRO A 31 5.07 -8.83 -8.30
CA PRO A 31 5.89 -9.91 -8.86
C PRO A 31 5.99 -9.87 -10.36
N ARG A 32 4.86 -9.69 -11.03
CA ARG A 32 4.71 -9.63 -12.50
C ARG A 32 5.64 -8.63 -13.19
N SER A 33 6.04 -7.58 -12.47
CA SER A 33 6.86 -6.47 -13.01
C SER A 33 8.27 -6.37 -12.43
N PHE A 34 8.70 -7.30 -11.57
CA PHE A 34 9.97 -7.13 -10.87
C PHE A 34 11.16 -7.69 -11.66
N GLN A 35 11.14 -8.99 -11.98
CA GLN A 35 12.17 -9.64 -12.80
C GLN A 35 11.59 -10.93 -13.39
N ASP A 36 11.68 -11.06 -14.69
CA ASP A 36 11.40 -12.28 -15.43
C ASP A 36 12.66 -13.14 -15.51
N SER A 37 12.57 -14.41 -15.16
CA SER A 37 13.68 -15.35 -15.16
C SER A 37 13.70 -16.34 -16.32
N ASP A 38 12.57 -16.56 -17.00
CA ASP A 38 12.41 -17.57 -18.06
C ASP A 38 12.14 -16.99 -19.46
N GLY A 39 11.90 -15.67 -19.55
CA GLY A 39 11.78 -14.95 -20.81
C GLY A 39 10.37 -14.95 -21.40
N ASP A 40 9.34 -15.24 -20.62
CA ASP A 40 7.95 -15.19 -21.07
C ASP A 40 7.35 -13.78 -21.06
N GLY A 41 8.05 -12.81 -20.47
CA GLY A 41 7.67 -11.41 -20.37
C GLY A 41 6.98 -11.06 -19.05
N ILE A 42 6.84 -12.02 -18.14
CA ILE A 42 6.18 -11.86 -16.83
C ILE A 42 7.21 -12.11 -15.73
N GLY A 43 7.31 -11.22 -14.77
CA GLY A 43 8.16 -11.41 -13.58
C GLY A 43 7.68 -12.56 -12.72
N ASP A 44 8.60 -13.28 -12.09
CA ASP A 44 8.35 -14.54 -11.39
C ASP A 44 9.13 -14.68 -10.07
N LEU A 45 8.86 -15.75 -9.30
CA LEU A 45 9.49 -16.00 -7.99
C LEU A 45 11.00 -16.28 -8.11
N ASN A 46 11.45 -16.88 -9.20
CA ASN A 46 12.86 -17.12 -9.46
C ASN A 46 13.59 -15.83 -9.81
N GLY A 47 12.92 -14.94 -10.56
CA GLY A 47 13.39 -13.59 -10.83
C GLY A 47 13.56 -12.80 -9.53
N ILE A 48 12.57 -12.83 -8.64
CA ILE A 48 12.69 -12.19 -7.32
C ILE A 48 13.86 -12.81 -6.54
N THR A 49 13.98 -14.14 -6.52
CA THR A 49 15.08 -14.85 -5.85
C THR A 49 16.45 -14.39 -6.35
N SER A 50 16.58 -14.18 -7.66
CA SER A 50 17.83 -13.71 -8.30
C SER A 50 18.24 -12.28 -7.88
N ARG A 51 17.30 -11.49 -7.39
CA ARG A 51 17.49 -10.08 -6.99
C ARG A 51 17.51 -9.85 -5.47
N LEU A 52 17.51 -10.90 -4.66
CA LEU A 52 17.49 -10.77 -3.18
C LEU A 52 18.72 -10.05 -2.63
N ASP A 53 19.89 -10.16 -3.26
CA ASP A 53 21.10 -9.44 -2.82
C ASP A 53 20.94 -7.93 -3.03
N TYR A 54 20.30 -7.50 -4.13
CA TYR A 54 19.92 -6.10 -4.33
C TYR A 54 18.96 -5.63 -3.23
N ILE A 55 17.89 -6.37 -2.98
CA ILE A 55 16.89 -6.02 -1.97
C ILE A 55 17.56 -5.93 -0.59
N GLN A 56 18.40 -6.88 -0.20
CA GLN A 56 19.16 -6.83 1.04
C GLN A 56 20.05 -5.58 1.11
N SER A 57 20.69 -5.20 -0.01
CA SER A 57 21.56 -4.02 -0.08
C SER A 57 20.84 -2.68 0.15
N LEU A 58 19.52 -2.66 -0.02
CA LEU A 58 18.67 -1.49 0.31
C LEU A 58 18.56 -1.28 1.83
N GLY A 59 18.84 -2.30 2.63
CA GLY A 59 18.68 -2.27 4.08
C GLY A 59 17.22 -2.42 4.54
N VAL A 60 16.32 -2.92 3.70
CA VAL A 60 14.93 -3.24 4.05
C VAL A 60 14.85 -4.55 4.85
N ASP A 61 13.78 -4.72 5.62
CA ASP A 61 13.67 -5.82 6.57
C ASP A 61 12.60 -6.84 6.17
N ILE A 62 11.57 -6.39 5.46
CA ILE A 62 10.41 -7.19 5.10
C ILE A 62 10.14 -7.02 3.60
N ILE A 63 9.93 -8.13 2.93
CA ILE A 63 9.39 -8.16 1.57
C ILE A 63 7.89 -8.41 1.67
N TRP A 64 7.08 -7.54 1.07
CA TRP A 64 5.66 -7.78 0.84
C TRP A 64 5.46 -8.12 -0.64
N LEU A 65 4.96 -9.32 -0.92
CA LEU A 65 4.56 -9.73 -2.26
C LEU A 65 3.07 -9.47 -2.49
N ASN A 66 2.73 -8.77 -3.58
CA ASN A 66 1.36 -8.76 -4.10
C ASN A 66 0.93 -10.19 -4.46
N PRO A 67 -0.38 -10.47 -4.69
CA PRO A 67 -0.89 -11.83 -4.77
C PRO A 67 -0.10 -12.72 -5.74
N ILE A 68 0.30 -13.89 -5.23
CA ILE A 68 1.02 -14.93 -5.99
C ILE A 68 0.19 -16.20 -6.16
N PHE A 69 -1.04 -16.21 -5.63
CA PHE A 69 -1.92 -17.37 -5.65
C PHE A 69 -2.54 -17.58 -7.02
N LEU A 70 -3.03 -18.79 -7.28
CA LEU A 70 -3.67 -19.11 -8.55
C LEU A 70 -4.86 -18.19 -8.82
N SER A 71 -4.84 -17.54 -9.98
CA SER A 71 -5.84 -16.55 -10.40
C SER A 71 -6.02 -16.58 -11.91
N PRO A 72 -7.24 -16.38 -12.45
CA PRO A 72 -7.46 -16.13 -13.86
C PRO A 72 -7.06 -14.72 -14.33
N ASN A 73 -6.57 -13.85 -13.42
CA ASN A 73 -6.04 -12.51 -13.72
C ASN A 73 -7.05 -11.50 -14.28
N ASP A 74 -8.30 -11.54 -13.87
CA ASP A 74 -9.27 -10.48 -14.20
C ASP A 74 -8.84 -9.15 -13.55
N ASP A 75 -8.33 -9.21 -12.31
CA ASP A 75 -7.75 -8.07 -11.58
C ASP A 75 -6.31 -8.37 -11.12
N ASN A 76 -5.49 -8.87 -12.05
CA ASN A 76 -4.04 -9.07 -11.86
C ASN A 76 -3.65 -9.79 -10.56
N GLY A 77 -4.34 -10.90 -10.24
CA GLY A 77 -4.07 -11.74 -9.08
C GLY A 77 -4.97 -11.49 -7.88
N TYR A 78 -5.75 -10.41 -7.85
CA TYR A 78 -6.72 -10.14 -6.78
C TYR A 78 -8.04 -10.91 -6.93
N ASP A 79 -8.23 -11.66 -8.00
CA ASP A 79 -9.32 -12.61 -8.24
C ASP A 79 -8.79 -14.05 -8.05
N ILE A 80 -8.71 -14.51 -6.78
CA ILE A 80 -8.06 -15.77 -6.42
C ILE A 80 -9.00 -16.96 -6.68
N SER A 81 -8.51 -17.95 -7.45
CA SER A 81 -9.22 -19.21 -7.70
C SER A 81 -8.73 -20.38 -6.84
N ASP A 82 -7.50 -20.33 -6.31
CA ASP A 82 -7.00 -21.27 -5.29
C ASP A 82 -5.98 -20.57 -4.38
N TYR A 83 -6.25 -20.54 -3.09
CA TYR A 83 -5.39 -19.89 -2.09
C TYR A 83 -4.14 -20.69 -1.70
N ARG A 84 -4.03 -21.95 -2.09
CA ARG A 84 -2.93 -22.85 -1.70
C ARG A 84 -2.05 -23.27 -2.85
N GLU A 85 -2.34 -22.78 -4.05
CA GLU A 85 -1.56 -22.98 -5.27
C GLU A 85 -0.89 -21.69 -5.71
N ILE A 86 0.31 -21.78 -6.26
CA ILE A 86 1.02 -20.65 -6.88
C ILE A 86 0.53 -20.47 -8.31
N MET A 87 0.37 -19.22 -8.73
CA MET A 87 0.07 -18.86 -10.11
C MET A 87 1.16 -19.42 -11.03
N ARG A 88 0.77 -20.12 -12.09
CA ARG A 88 1.70 -20.84 -12.96
C ARG A 88 2.77 -19.96 -13.61
N GLU A 89 2.39 -18.72 -13.95
CA GLU A 89 3.29 -17.71 -14.50
C GLU A 89 4.36 -17.27 -13.49
N PHE A 90 4.12 -17.45 -12.20
CA PHE A 90 5.08 -17.09 -11.15
C PHE A 90 5.96 -18.27 -10.72
N GLY A 91 5.65 -19.48 -11.14
CA GLY A 91 6.41 -20.67 -10.80
C GLY A 91 5.61 -21.73 -10.02
N THR A 92 6.30 -22.43 -9.16
CA THR A 92 5.77 -23.57 -8.38
C THR A 92 5.84 -23.33 -6.88
N MET A 93 5.23 -24.22 -6.10
CA MET A 93 5.36 -24.20 -4.64
C MET A 93 6.81 -24.42 -4.18
N GLU A 94 7.59 -25.22 -4.93
CA GLU A 94 9.03 -25.41 -4.67
C GLU A 94 9.82 -24.12 -4.91
N ASP A 95 9.45 -23.32 -5.90
CA ASP A 95 10.05 -22.01 -6.14
C ASP A 95 9.74 -21.04 -4.99
N PHE A 96 8.51 -21.08 -4.49
CA PHE A 96 8.12 -20.31 -3.31
C PHE A 96 8.92 -20.74 -2.06
N ASP A 97 9.00 -22.03 -1.79
CA ASP A 97 9.74 -22.56 -0.63
C ASP A 97 11.23 -22.17 -0.71
N ARG A 98 11.81 -22.17 -1.90
CA ARG A 98 13.18 -21.68 -2.14
C ARG A 98 13.30 -20.18 -1.88
N LEU A 99 12.39 -19.37 -2.41
CA LEU A 99 12.38 -17.92 -2.19
C LEU A 99 12.29 -17.58 -0.70
N LEU A 100 11.34 -18.17 0.02
CA LEU A 100 11.15 -17.97 1.46
C LEU A 100 12.42 -18.31 2.25
N LYS A 101 13.03 -19.44 1.96
CA LYS A 101 14.29 -19.86 2.59
C LYS A 101 15.43 -18.88 2.32
N GLU A 102 15.57 -18.38 1.09
CA GLU A 102 16.63 -17.42 0.73
C GLU A 102 16.39 -16.03 1.32
N ILE A 103 15.11 -15.63 1.53
CA ILE A 103 14.73 -14.40 2.28
C ILE A 103 15.18 -14.53 3.73
N HIS A 104 14.80 -15.60 4.43
CA HIS A 104 15.14 -15.81 5.84
C HIS A 104 16.67 -15.97 6.06
N LYS A 105 17.38 -16.60 5.14
CA LYS A 105 18.84 -16.70 5.18
C LYS A 105 19.54 -15.34 5.16
N ARG A 106 18.88 -14.32 4.61
CA ARG A 106 19.35 -12.93 4.58
C ARG A 106 18.80 -12.09 5.73
N GLU A 107 18.23 -12.74 6.75
CA GLU A 107 17.63 -12.11 7.92
C GLU A 107 16.47 -11.16 7.58
N MET A 108 15.89 -11.31 6.38
CA MET A 108 14.67 -10.62 5.96
C MET A 108 13.44 -11.49 6.24
N ARG A 109 12.26 -10.89 6.20
CA ARG A 109 10.97 -11.53 6.43
C ARG A 109 10.07 -11.43 5.21
N LEU A 110 9.06 -12.30 5.12
CA LEU A 110 8.11 -12.35 4.01
C LEU A 110 6.68 -12.14 4.49
N VAL A 111 6.00 -11.18 3.89
CA VAL A 111 4.57 -10.89 4.07
C VAL A 111 3.85 -11.16 2.75
N LEU A 112 2.75 -11.92 2.80
CA LEU A 112 1.90 -12.19 1.65
C LEU A 112 0.65 -11.33 1.66
N ASP A 113 0.06 -11.15 0.50
CA ASP A 113 -1.24 -10.51 0.33
C ASP A 113 -2.36 -11.52 0.66
N LEU A 114 -3.32 -11.12 1.49
CA LEU A 114 -4.47 -11.90 1.92
C LEU A 114 -5.74 -11.27 1.36
N VAL A 115 -6.29 -11.85 0.30
CA VAL A 115 -7.50 -11.35 -0.37
C VAL A 115 -8.68 -12.23 0.05
N VAL A 116 -9.47 -11.76 1.02
CA VAL A 116 -10.55 -12.55 1.64
C VAL A 116 -11.89 -11.82 1.73
N ASN A 117 -12.00 -10.65 1.10
CA ASN A 117 -13.31 -10.04 0.88
C ASN A 117 -14.12 -10.78 -0.19
N HIS A 118 -13.45 -11.33 -1.19
CA HIS A 118 -14.03 -12.00 -2.36
C HIS A 118 -13.10 -13.13 -2.85
N THR A 119 -13.59 -13.94 -3.76
CA THR A 119 -12.79 -14.90 -4.55
C THR A 119 -12.93 -14.58 -6.03
N SER A 120 -12.19 -15.30 -6.89
CA SER A 120 -12.55 -15.38 -8.31
C SER A 120 -13.92 -16.06 -8.48
N ASP A 121 -14.64 -15.74 -9.55
CA ASP A 121 -15.82 -16.49 -9.98
C ASP A 121 -15.46 -17.90 -10.53
N GLU A 122 -14.17 -18.17 -10.74
CA GLU A 122 -13.60 -19.48 -11.08
C GLU A 122 -13.11 -20.26 -9.83
N HIS A 123 -13.28 -19.71 -8.61
CA HIS A 123 -12.99 -20.46 -7.39
C HIS A 123 -13.98 -21.62 -7.22
N PRO A 124 -13.53 -22.85 -6.86
CA PRO A 124 -14.42 -24.02 -6.71
C PRO A 124 -15.64 -23.78 -5.84
N TRP A 125 -15.52 -22.97 -4.79
CA TRP A 125 -16.67 -22.62 -3.95
C TRP A 125 -17.75 -21.86 -4.71
N PHE A 126 -17.36 -20.89 -5.57
CA PHE A 126 -18.33 -20.12 -6.33
C PHE A 126 -18.88 -20.92 -7.52
N GLU A 127 -18.04 -21.69 -8.19
CA GLU A 127 -18.52 -22.59 -9.24
C GLU A 127 -19.59 -23.56 -8.77
N GLU A 128 -19.48 -24.06 -7.52
CA GLU A 128 -20.52 -24.88 -6.90
C GLU A 128 -21.72 -24.03 -6.41
N ALA A 129 -21.47 -22.91 -5.74
CA ALA A 129 -22.50 -22.02 -5.21
C ALA A 129 -23.50 -21.55 -6.28
N ARG A 130 -22.99 -21.19 -7.46
CA ARG A 130 -23.81 -20.65 -8.57
C ARG A 130 -24.69 -21.68 -9.27
N LYS A 131 -24.56 -22.98 -8.97
CA LYS A 131 -25.35 -24.05 -9.60
C LYS A 131 -26.75 -24.19 -9.03
N SER A 132 -26.92 -24.01 -7.71
CA SER A 132 -28.21 -24.23 -7.02
C SER A 132 -28.24 -23.58 -5.64
N ARG A 133 -29.41 -23.05 -5.23
CA ARG A 133 -29.65 -22.56 -3.86
C ARG A 133 -29.52 -23.66 -2.79
N HIS A 134 -29.55 -24.93 -3.19
CA HIS A 134 -29.40 -26.09 -2.29
C HIS A 134 -27.97 -26.62 -2.22
N ASN A 135 -27.04 -26.01 -2.96
CA ASN A 135 -25.64 -26.39 -2.89
C ASN A 135 -25.05 -25.98 -1.53
N PRO A 136 -24.23 -26.83 -0.87
CA PRO A 136 -23.58 -26.48 0.41
C PRO A 136 -22.81 -25.16 0.37
N TYR A 137 -22.20 -24.82 -0.76
CA TYR A 137 -21.42 -23.60 -0.93
C TYR A 137 -22.28 -22.36 -1.24
N TYR A 138 -23.61 -22.49 -1.44
CA TYR A 138 -24.45 -21.33 -1.76
C TYR A 138 -24.28 -20.22 -0.72
N ASN A 139 -24.31 -20.53 0.56
CA ASN A 139 -24.17 -19.57 1.64
C ASN A 139 -22.71 -19.09 1.90
N TYR A 140 -21.74 -19.50 1.09
CA TYR A 140 -20.38 -18.96 1.14
C TYR A 140 -20.31 -17.55 0.56
N TYR A 141 -21.34 -17.16 -0.23
CA TYR A 141 -21.42 -15.87 -0.89
C TYR A 141 -22.71 -15.13 -0.53
N HIS A 142 -22.74 -13.83 -0.82
CA HIS A 142 -23.93 -13.02 -0.59
C HIS A 142 -24.85 -13.06 -1.81
N TRP A 143 -26.12 -13.40 -1.57
CA TRP A 143 -27.14 -13.51 -2.61
C TRP A 143 -28.37 -12.70 -2.27
N TRP A 144 -28.99 -12.12 -3.31
CA TRP A 144 -30.30 -11.50 -3.25
C TRP A 144 -31.28 -12.30 -4.13
N PRO A 145 -32.23 -13.05 -3.55
CA PRO A 145 -33.22 -13.82 -4.32
C PRO A 145 -34.10 -12.94 -5.20
N ALA A 146 -34.32 -13.31 -6.47
CA ALA A 146 -35.09 -12.51 -7.41
C ALA A 146 -36.58 -12.35 -7.02
N GLU A 147 -37.13 -13.29 -6.25
CA GLU A 147 -38.49 -13.17 -5.71
C GLU A 147 -38.66 -11.99 -4.73
N LYS A 148 -37.60 -11.42 -4.21
CA LYS A 148 -37.63 -10.20 -3.39
C LYS A 148 -37.68 -8.90 -4.21
N GLY A 149 -37.67 -9.01 -5.54
CA GLY A 149 -37.55 -7.86 -6.46
C GLY A 149 -36.10 -7.44 -6.66
N GLU A 150 -35.93 -6.22 -7.21
CA GLU A 150 -34.59 -5.66 -7.45
C GLU A 150 -33.77 -5.53 -6.18
N PRO A 151 -32.47 -5.89 -6.21
CA PRO A 151 -31.61 -5.76 -5.04
C PRO A 151 -31.41 -4.29 -4.65
N PRO A 152 -31.19 -4.00 -3.35
CA PRO A 152 -30.87 -2.65 -2.90
C PRO A 152 -29.60 -2.12 -3.55
N LEU A 153 -29.58 -0.85 -3.94
CA LEU A 153 -28.42 -0.23 -4.60
C LEU A 153 -27.13 -0.47 -3.81
N ARG A 154 -26.15 -1.05 -4.51
CA ARG A 154 -24.73 -1.12 -4.12
C ARG A 154 -23.91 -0.74 -5.35
N LEU A 155 -22.87 0.06 -5.16
CA LEU A 155 -21.93 0.42 -6.24
C LEU A 155 -20.73 -0.53 -6.21
N SER A 156 -20.30 -0.92 -7.40
CA SER A 156 -19.03 -1.62 -7.62
C SER A 156 -17.92 -0.61 -7.84
N TYR A 157 -16.70 -0.97 -7.40
CA TYR A 157 -15.50 -0.18 -7.69
C TYR A 157 -15.07 -0.29 -9.16
N PHE A 158 -15.30 -1.44 -9.81
CA PHE A 158 -14.74 -1.75 -11.14
C PHE A 158 -15.78 -2.10 -12.21
N ASP A 159 -17.04 -2.29 -11.85
CA ASP A 159 -18.05 -2.62 -12.85
C ASP A 159 -18.39 -1.39 -13.70
N GLU A 160 -18.37 -1.55 -15.02
CA GLU A 160 -18.65 -0.47 -15.97
C GLU A 160 -20.08 0.09 -15.85
N GLU A 161 -21.02 -0.72 -15.37
CA GLU A 161 -22.39 -0.28 -15.09
C GLU A 161 -22.52 0.38 -13.70
N GLY A 162 -21.48 0.26 -12.86
CA GLY A 162 -21.44 0.78 -11.50
C GLY A 162 -22.33 0.00 -10.53
N ASN A 163 -22.86 -1.17 -10.92
CA ASN A 163 -23.73 -2.00 -10.10
C ASN A 163 -22.94 -3.17 -9.49
N ALA A 164 -23.10 -3.39 -8.18
CA ALA A 164 -22.46 -4.47 -7.45
C ALA A 164 -23.28 -5.77 -7.38
N TRP A 165 -24.33 -5.91 -8.19
CA TRP A 165 -25.19 -7.08 -8.23
C TRP A 165 -25.26 -7.67 -9.64
N THR A 166 -24.96 -8.95 -9.77
CA THR A 166 -25.07 -9.67 -11.04
C THR A 166 -26.04 -10.86 -10.91
N TYR A 167 -27.01 -10.93 -11.84
CA TYR A 167 -28.02 -11.99 -11.87
C TYR A 167 -27.41 -13.33 -12.29
N ASN A 168 -27.71 -14.38 -11.53
CA ASN A 168 -27.34 -15.75 -11.81
C ASN A 168 -28.59 -16.61 -12.04
N LYS A 169 -28.83 -17.00 -13.30
CA LYS A 169 -30.02 -17.72 -13.71
C LYS A 169 -30.25 -19.08 -13.00
N PRO A 170 -29.23 -19.94 -12.77
CA PRO A 170 -29.45 -21.24 -12.13
C PRO A 170 -29.99 -21.13 -10.70
N THR A 171 -29.63 -20.11 -9.96
CA THR A 171 -30.08 -19.86 -8.59
C THR A 171 -31.25 -18.89 -8.52
N ASP A 172 -31.65 -18.28 -9.63
CA ASP A 172 -32.66 -17.22 -9.68
C ASP A 172 -32.40 -16.16 -8.59
N SER A 173 -31.16 -15.70 -8.51
CA SER A 173 -30.67 -14.75 -7.50
C SER A 173 -29.57 -13.86 -8.08
N TYR A 174 -29.37 -12.70 -7.45
CA TYR A 174 -28.23 -11.83 -7.73
C TYR A 174 -27.14 -12.09 -6.70
N TYR A 175 -25.88 -12.24 -7.13
CA TYR A 175 -24.74 -12.28 -6.22
C TYR A 175 -24.08 -10.91 -6.10
N LEU A 176 -23.53 -10.62 -4.92
CA LEU A 176 -22.85 -9.37 -4.62
C LEU A 176 -21.37 -9.43 -5.07
N HIS A 177 -20.88 -8.33 -5.64
CA HIS A 177 -19.47 -8.11 -5.94
C HIS A 177 -19.11 -6.63 -5.77
N TYR A 178 -18.42 -6.27 -4.71
CA TYR A 178 -18.00 -4.87 -4.53
C TYR A 178 -16.93 -4.44 -5.55
N PHE A 179 -16.22 -5.39 -6.14
CA PHE A 179 -15.26 -5.18 -7.23
C PHE A 179 -15.82 -5.69 -8.56
N SER A 180 -15.01 -6.32 -9.40
CA SER A 180 -15.46 -6.87 -10.66
C SER A 180 -16.57 -7.93 -10.46
N ARG A 181 -17.45 -8.07 -11.45
CA ARG A 181 -18.43 -9.17 -11.50
C ARG A 181 -17.80 -10.57 -11.44
N LYS A 182 -16.49 -10.66 -11.69
CA LYS A 182 -15.68 -11.87 -11.54
C LYS A 182 -15.08 -12.04 -10.14
N GLN A 183 -15.41 -11.15 -9.21
CA GLN A 183 -14.94 -11.16 -7.83
C GLN A 183 -16.11 -11.21 -6.84
N PRO A 184 -16.86 -12.35 -6.77
CA PRO A 184 -18.01 -12.50 -5.87
C PRO A 184 -17.60 -12.39 -4.40
N ASP A 185 -18.37 -11.61 -3.63
CA ASP A 185 -18.09 -11.29 -2.23
C ASP A 185 -18.43 -12.46 -1.28
N LEU A 186 -17.46 -12.85 -0.46
CA LEU A 186 -17.60 -13.90 0.55
C LEU A 186 -18.52 -13.47 1.70
N ASN A 187 -19.32 -14.42 2.17
CA ASN A 187 -20.22 -14.24 3.29
C ASN A 187 -19.55 -14.57 4.63
N TRP A 188 -18.95 -13.59 5.26
CA TRP A 188 -18.30 -13.73 6.57
C TRP A 188 -19.26 -13.98 7.74
N GLU A 189 -20.59 -13.83 7.55
CA GLU A 189 -21.57 -14.31 8.51
C GLU A 189 -21.54 -15.85 8.67
N ASN A 190 -21.16 -16.56 7.59
CA ASN A 190 -21.04 -18.00 7.61
C ASN A 190 -19.77 -18.43 8.36
N PRO A 191 -19.87 -19.15 9.50
CA PRO A 191 -18.70 -19.59 10.25
C PRO A 191 -17.82 -20.59 9.48
N GLU A 192 -18.38 -21.33 8.52
CA GLU A 192 -17.60 -22.26 7.68
C GLU A 192 -16.64 -21.48 6.78
N VAL A 193 -17.08 -20.35 6.21
CA VAL A 193 -16.21 -19.45 5.42
C VAL A 193 -15.05 -18.95 6.28
N ARG A 194 -15.33 -18.46 7.50
CA ARG A 194 -14.29 -17.98 8.40
C ARG A 194 -13.29 -19.09 8.74
N GLN A 195 -13.77 -20.31 8.99
CA GLN A 195 -12.91 -21.45 9.31
C GLN A 195 -11.99 -21.81 8.13
N GLU A 196 -12.51 -21.86 6.90
CA GLU A 196 -11.72 -22.12 5.69
C GLU A 196 -10.60 -21.06 5.51
N ILE A 197 -10.94 -19.79 5.75
CA ILE A 197 -9.96 -18.68 5.68
C ILE A 197 -8.91 -18.85 6.78
N PHE A 198 -9.29 -19.17 8.01
CA PHE A 198 -8.33 -19.36 9.11
C PHE A 198 -7.44 -20.58 8.88
N ASP A 199 -7.95 -21.65 8.27
CA ASP A 199 -7.16 -22.83 7.89
C ASP A 199 -6.17 -22.52 6.75
N MET A 200 -6.56 -21.69 5.81
CA MET A 200 -5.68 -21.20 4.76
C MET A 200 -4.58 -20.28 5.33
N MET A 201 -4.91 -19.37 6.25
CA MET A 201 -3.92 -18.52 6.91
C MET A 201 -2.90 -19.37 7.70
N ARG A 202 -3.37 -20.37 8.45
CA ARG A 202 -2.48 -21.32 9.16
C ARG A 202 -1.57 -22.08 8.21
N PHE A 203 -2.08 -22.55 7.07
CA PHE A 203 -1.27 -23.23 6.06
C PHE A 203 -0.05 -22.39 5.65
N TRP A 204 -0.23 -21.09 5.40
CA TRP A 204 0.87 -20.22 5.01
C TRP A 204 1.81 -19.88 6.18
N PHE A 205 1.29 -19.67 7.37
CA PHE A 205 2.12 -19.48 8.57
C PHE A 205 2.94 -20.75 8.90
N ASP A 206 2.36 -21.93 8.76
CA ASP A 206 3.05 -23.20 8.97
C ASP A 206 4.13 -23.46 7.90
N LYS A 207 4.01 -22.86 6.71
CA LYS A 207 5.09 -22.81 5.72
C LYS A 207 6.22 -21.84 6.12
N GLY A 208 5.95 -20.91 7.03
CA GLY A 208 6.95 -20.01 7.61
C GLY A 208 6.90 -18.56 7.16
N ILE A 209 5.81 -18.08 6.55
CA ILE A 209 5.67 -16.64 6.30
C ILE A 209 5.57 -15.85 7.60
N ASP A 210 5.92 -14.56 7.55
CA ASP A 210 6.02 -13.70 8.73
C ASP A 210 4.81 -12.76 8.91
N GLY A 211 3.84 -12.79 8.01
CA GLY A 211 2.66 -11.95 8.13
C GLY A 211 1.80 -11.85 6.89
N PHE A 212 0.73 -11.07 7.05
CA PHE A 212 -0.19 -10.76 5.97
C PHE A 212 -0.44 -9.25 5.83
N ARG A 213 -0.45 -8.78 4.59
CA ARG A 213 -1.17 -7.58 4.19
C ARG A 213 -2.58 -8.02 3.77
N MET A 214 -3.59 -7.46 4.38
CA MET A 214 -4.98 -7.90 4.23
C MET A 214 -5.73 -6.95 3.31
N ASP A 215 -5.97 -7.42 2.09
CA ASP A 215 -6.66 -6.69 1.03
C ASP A 215 -8.09 -6.37 1.45
N SER A 216 -8.50 -5.13 1.25
CA SER A 216 -9.89 -4.65 1.46
C SER A 216 -10.54 -5.19 2.74
N ILE A 217 -9.76 -5.43 3.78
CA ILE A 217 -10.19 -6.13 5.02
C ILE A 217 -11.32 -5.39 5.74
N SER A 218 -11.42 -4.09 5.55
CA SER A 218 -12.50 -3.26 6.11
C SER A 218 -13.87 -3.54 5.49
N LEU A 219 -13.93 -4.27 4.36
CA LEU A 219 -15.15 -4.53 3.59
C LEU A 219 -15.72 -5.94 3.80
N ILE A 220 -15.07 -6.81 4.58
CA ILE A 220 -15.47 -8.22 4.70
C ILE A 220 -16.83 -8.43 5.36
N ALA A 221 -17.28 -7.54 6.24
CA ALA A 221 -18.57 -7.62 6.89
C ALA A 221 -19.65 -6.89 6.11
N LYS A 222 -20.78 -7.54 5.84
CA LYS A 222 -21.97 -6.98 5.20
C LYS A 222 -23.20 -7.26 6.04
N ASP A 223 -24.13 -6.29 6.15
CA ASP A 223 -25.45 -6.55 6.74
C ASP A 223 -26.26 -7.43 5.78
N PRO A 224 -26.62 -8.67 6.15
CA PRO A 224 -27.34 -9.59 5.26
C PRO A 224 -28.76 -9.12 4.91
N SER A 225 -29.30 -8.14 5.61
CA SER A 225 -30.56 -7.49 5.24
C SER A 225 -30.41 -6.50 4.10
N PHE A 226 -29.18 -6.09 3.79
CA PHE A 226 -28.83 -5.07 2.77
C PHE A 226 -29.72 -3.83 2.84
N PRO A 227 -29.73 -3.08 3.95
CA PRO A 227 -30.59 -1.92 4.11
C PRO A 227 -30.27 -0.87 3.04
N LEU A 228 -31.26 -0.01 2.73
CA LEU A 228 -31.04 1.16 1.89
C LEU A 228 -30.02 2.07 2.54
N ILE A 229 -29.08 2.55 1.74
CA ILE A 229 -28.03 3.47 2.22
C ILE A 229 -28.59 4.88 2.23
N ASP A 230 -28.53 5.55 3.38
CA ASP A 230 -28.90 6.96 3.51
C ASP A 230 -27.82 7.85 2.87
N SER A 231 -28.08 8.35 1.67
CA SER A 231 -27.18 9.23 0.93
C SER A 231 -26.91 10.58 1.59
N LYS A 232 -27.75 11.01 2.55
CA LYS A 232 -27.48 12.23 3.34
C LYS A 232 -26.43 11.98 4.41
N LYS A 233 -26.45 10.78 5.01
CA LYS A 233 -25.47 10.34 6.01
C LYS A 233 -24.17 9.90 5.37
N TYR A 234 -24.26 9.26 4.20
CA TYR A 234 -23.13 8.73 3.45
C TYR A 234 -23.13 9.31 2.03
N PRO A 235 -22.68 10.57 1.85
CA PRO A 235 -22.60 11.20 0.52
C PRO A 235 -21.68 10.42 -0.44
N ASP A 236 -20.59 9.85 0.08
CA ASP A 236 -19.82 8.80 -0.56
C ASP A 236 -20.34 7.44 -0.07
N ILE A 237 -21.04 6.73 -0.96
CA ILE A 237 -21.66 5.43 -0.64
C ILE A 237 -20.63 4.39 -0.18
N PHE A 238 -19.38 4.46 -0.68
CA PHE A 238 -18.33 3.55 -0.30
C PHE A 238 -17.96 3.67 1.18
N SER A 239 -18.09 4.85 1.77
CA SER A 239 -17.84 5.06 3.20
C SER A 239 -18.80 4.25 4.11
N PHE A 240 -19.93 3.81 3.60
CA PHE A 240 -20.87 2.92 4.31
C PHE A 240 -20.33 1.50 4.43
N TYR A 241 -19.55 1.00 3.46
CA TYR A 241 -19.14 -0.40 3.40
C TYR A 241 -18.25 -0.84 4.57
N ALA A 242 -17.49 0.07 5.17
CA ALA A 242 -16.65 -0.20 6.34
C ALA A 242 -17.37 0.04 7.69
N LYS A 243 -18.69 0.20 7.72
CA LYS A 243 -19.44 0.58 8.93
C LYS A 243 -20.17 -0.56 9.62
N GLU A 244 -20.11 -1.79 9.09
CA GLU A 244 -20.78 -2.94 9.72
C GLU A 244 -20.09 -3.33 11.04
N PRO A 245 -20.79 -3.26 12.20
CA PRO A 245 -20.15 -3.47 13.50
C PRO A 245 -19.56 -4.87 13.70
N ARG A 246 -20.06 -5.88 12.99
CA ARG A 246 -19.55 -7.27 13.07
C ARG A 246 -18.17 -7.43 12.46
N LEU A 247 -17.71 -6.48 11.64
CA LEU A 247 -16.34 -6.43 11.15
C LEU A 247 -15.34 -6.64 12.28
N HIS A 248 -15.47 -5.87 13.36
CA HIS A 248 -14.57 -5.95 14.51
C HIS A 248 -14.66 -7.30 15.25
N LEU A 249 -15.83 -7.95 15.25
CA LEU A 249 -15.94 -9.31 15.80
C LEU A 249 -15.16 -10.32 14.97
N TYR A 250 -15.19 -10.20 13.64
CA TYR A 250 -14.45 -11.10 12.75
C TYR A 250 -12.94 -10.86 12.83
N LEU A 251 -12.49 -9.62 12.91
CA LEU A 251 -11.07 -9.31 13.08
C LEU A 251 -10.54 -9.81 14.43
N HIS A 252 -11.31 -9.63 15.50
CA HIS A 252 -10.94 -10.18 16.81
C HIS A 252 -10.94 -11.71 16.80
N GLU A 253 -11.91 -12.37 16.15
CA GLU A 253 -11.93 -13.83 15.97
C GLU A 253 -10.69 -14.30 15.19
N MET A 254 -10.34 -13.65 14.08
CA MET A 254 -9.14 -13.91 13.29
C MET A 254 -7.87 -13.79 14.13
N ASN A 255 -7.76 -12.74 14.94
CA ASN A 255 -6.62 -12.56 15.84
C ASN A 255 -6.52 -13.72 16.83
N ARG A 256 -7.60 -14.04 17.55
CA ARG A 256 -7.61 -15.11 18.54
C ARG A 256 -7.37 -16.49 17.96
N GLN A 257 -7.90 -16.78 16.77
CA GLN A 257 -7.82 -18.08 16.13
C GLN A 257 -6.49 -18.31 15.41
N VAL A 258 -5.90 -17.23 14.86
CA VAL A 258 -4.71 -17.32 14.00
C VAL A 258 -3.61 -16.37 14.46
N LEU A 259 -3.76 -15.05 14.32
CA LEU A 259 -2.64 -14.11 14.41
C LEU A 259 -1.91 -14.18 15.75
N SER A 260 -2.63 -14.31 16.88
CA SER A 260 -2.03 -14.43 18.22
C SER A 260 -1.27 -15.73 18.47
N LYS A 261 -1.28 -16.69 17.53
CA LYS A 261 -0.58 -17.98 17.66
C LYS A 261 0.79 -17.99 17.01
N TYR A 262 1.11 -16.93 16.24
CA TYR A 262 2.37 -16.80 15.51
C TYR A 262 3.07 -15.49 15.87
N ASP A 263 4.40 -15.44 15.80
CA ASP A 263 5.16 -14.18 15.84
C ASP A 263 5.06 -13.53 14.45
N CYS A 264 3.98 -12.83 14.21
CA CYS A 264 3.65 -12.32 12.88
C CYS A 264 3.30 -10.83 12.89
N MET A 265 3.27 -10.27 11.69
CA MET A 265 2.78 -8.94 11.41
C MET A 265 1.44 -8.99 10.64
N SER A 266 0.51 -8.13 11.01
CA SER A 266 -0.71 -7.90 10.22
C SER A 266 -0.89 -6.42 9.91
N VAL A 267 -1.17 -6.13 8.63
CA VAL A 267 -1.57 -4.79 8.20
C VAL A 267 -2.82 -4.89 7.35
N GLY A 268 -3.84 -4.14 7.73
CA GLY A 268 -5.11 -4.07 7.00
C GLY A 268 -5.11 -2.95 5.97
N GLU A 269 -5.70 -3.21 4.81
CA GLU A 269 -6.11 -2.17 3.90
C GLU A 269 -7.43 -1.56 4.36
N GLY A 270 -7.37 -0.29 4.76
CA GLY A 270 -8.49 0.48 5.30
C GLY A 270 -9.31 1.19 4.23
N SER A 271 -9.77 0.48 3.19
CA SER A 271 -10.70 1.03 2.22
C SER A 271 -11.95 1.56 2.94
N ALA A 272 -12.31 2.82 2.69
CA ALA A 272 -13.45 3.49 3.33
C ALA A 272 -13.38 3.65 4.87
N VAL A 273 -12.28 3.35 5.52
CA VAL A 273 -12.09 3.62 6.96
C VAL A 273 -11.84 5.11 7.16
N MET A 274 -12.61 5.71 8.06
CA MET A 274 -12.44 7.12 8.44
C MET A 274 -11.46 7.25 9.61
N VAL A 275 -10.81 8.40 9.71
CA VAL A 275 -9.83 8.68 10.77
C VAL A 275 -10.37 8.40 12.20
N ASP A 276 -11.64 8.70 12.45
CA ASP A 276 -12.28 8.48 13.77
C ASP A 276 -12.47 6.97 14.11
N ASP A 277 -12.39 6.10 13.11
CA ASP A 277 -12.60 4.65 13.30
C ASP A 277 -11.30 3.85 13.39
N VAL A 278 -10.16 4.44 13.00
CA VAL A 278 -8.88 3.70 12.87
C VAL A 278 -8.43 3.03 14.17
N ALA A 279 -8.63 3.68 15.30
CA ALA A 279 -8.27 3.12 16.62
C ALA A 279 -8.99 1.80 16.92
N LYS A 280 -10.16 1.56 16.32
CA LYS A 280 -10.90 0.30 16.49
C LYS A 280 -10.15 -0.90 15.87
N PHE A 281 -9.34 -0.66 14.85
CA PHE A 281 -8.57 -1.70 14.17
C PHE A 281 -7.21 -1.98 14.83
N VAL A 282 -6.55 -0.93 15.36
CA VAL A 282 -5.12 -0.98 15.70
C VAL A 282 -4.81 -0.70 17.18
N ASP A 283 -5.79 -0.39 18.04
CA ASP A 283 -5.56 -0.33 19.48
C ASP A 283 -5.21 -1.74 19.99
N PRO A 284 -4.02 -1.96 20.58
CA PRO A 284 -3.60 -3.29 21.04
C PRO A 284 -4.57 -3.96 22.02
N ALA A 285 -5.33 -3.17 22.80
CA ALA A 285 -6.32 -3.69 23.73
C ALA A 285 -7.53 -4.34 23.05
N ARG A 286 -7.70 -4.14 21.75
CA ARG A 286 -8.78 -4.73 20.97
C ARG A 286 -8.43 -6.08 20.36
N GLU A 287 -7.13 -6.40 20.30
CA GLU A 287 -6.66 -7.68 19.74
C GLU A 287 -7.21 -7.93 18.33
N GLU A 288 -7.06 -6.95 17.43
CA GLU A 288 -7.47 -7.04 16.04
C GLU A 288 -6.22 -7.07 15.12
N LEU A 289 -5.79 -5.94 14.57
CA LEU A 289 -4.65 -5.82 13.66
C LEU A 289 -3.49 -5.07 14.31
N ASN A 290 -2.27 -5.28 13.81
CA ASN A 290 -1.12 -4.50 14.24
C ASN A 290 -1.12 -3.09 13.64
N MET A 291 -1.48 -2.98 12.36
CA MET A 291 -1.49 -1.74 11.58
C MET A 291 -2.67 -1.69 10.62
N LEU A 292 -3.00 -0.49 10.17
CA LEU A 292 -3.95 -0.24 9.08
C LEU A 292 -3.41 0.93 8.23
N TYR A 293 -3.46 0.82 6.91
CA TYR A 293 -3.20 1.97 6.05
C TYR A 293 -4.47 2.49 5.38
N HIS A 294 -4.47 3.78 5.10
CA HIS A 294 -5.62 4.53 4.58
C HIS A 294 -5.30 5.15 3.23
N PHE A 295 -6.35 5.57 2.51
CA PHE A 295 -6.22 6.15 1.16
C PHE A 295 -6.30 7.69 1.13
N ASP A 296 -6.34 8.37 2.28
CA ASP A 296 -6.54 9.82 2.30
C ASP A 296 -5.40 10.58 1.62
N ALA A 297 -4.13 10.15 1.84
CA ALA A 297 -2.98 10.70 1.10
C ALA A 297 -3.14 10.48 -0.41
N ALA A 298 -3.62 9.30 -0.79
CA ALA A 298 -3.89 8.95 -2.17
C ALA A 298 -4.95 9.84 -2.84
N ARG A 299 -5.89 10.35 -2.08
CA ARG A 299 -6.99 11.19 -2.59
C ARG A 299 -6.68 12.68 -2.60
N ILE A 300 -5.65 13.13 -1.88
CA ILE A 300 -5.38 14.55 -1.61
C ILE A 300 -5.31 15.39 -2.89
N ARG A 301 -4.64 14.90 -3.94
CA ARG A 301 -4.50 15.58 -5.23
C ARG A 301 -5.84 15.75 -5.93
N ASN A 302 -6.74 14.80 -5.78
CA ASN A 302 -8.06 14.81 -6.45
C ASN A 302 -9.13 15.55 -5.65
N THR A 303 -8.87 15.84 -4.35
CA THR A 303 -9.85 16.42 -3.43
C THR A 303 -9.50 17.82 -2.96
N THR A 304 -8.30 18.32 -3.27
CA THR A 304 -7.83 19.64 -2.84
C THR A 304 -7.26 20.43 -4.01
N LEU A 305 -7.29 21.75 -3.87
CA LEU A 305 -6.62 22.67 -4.78
C LEU A 305 -5.27 23.12 -4.17
N PRO A 306 -4.28 23.52 -4.99
CA PRO A 306 -3.02 24.01 -4.48
C PRO A 306 -3.21 25.27 -3.62
N ASP A 307 -2.52 25.31 -2.46
CA ASP A 307 -2.53 26.49 -1.58
C ASP A 307 -1.84 27.70 -2.24
N ASN A 308 -0.86 27.43 -3.11
CA ASN A 308 -0.16 28.43 -3.91
C ASN A 308 0.10 27.87 -5.31
N PRO A 309 -0.68 28.27 -6.33
CA PRO A 309 -0.52 27.78 -7.71
C PRO A 309 0.88 28.04 -8.32
N GLU A 310 1.60 29.03 -7.82
CA GLU A 310 2.95 29.34 -8.32
C GLU A 310 4.04 28.45 -7.71
N SER A 311 3.71 27.63 -6.71
CA SER A 311 4.68 26.76 -6.02
C SER A 311 5.13 25.56 -6.86
N GLY A 312 4.35 25.19 -7.87
CA GLY A 312 4.51 23.97 -8.66
C GLY A 312 3.92 22.71 -8.01
N ILE A 313 3.25 22.85 -6.86
CA ILE A 313 2.45 21.81 -6.22
C ILE A 313 1.01 21.94 -6.76
N ASP A 314 0.39 20.84 -7.15
CA ASP A 314 -0.96 20.83 -7.71
C ASP A 314 -2.05 20.33 -6.72
N TYR A 315 -1.68 20.21 -5.45
CA TYR A 315 -2.58 19.87 -4.34
C TYR A 315 -2.30 20.79 -3.13
N SER A 316 -3.16 20.73 -2.09
CA SER A 316 -2.93 21.48 -0.86
C SER A 316 -1.92 20.76 0.06
N LEU A 317 -0.74 21.35 0.23
CA LEU A 317 0.26 20.87 1.21
C LEU A 317 -0.23 21.05 2.65
N ILE A 318 -1.01 22.11 2.92
CA ILE A 318 -1.64 22.35 4.23
C ILE A 318 -2.60 21.22 4.56
N ALA A 319 -3.44 20.81 3.60
CA ALA A 319 -4.35 19.68 3.78
C ALA A 319 -3.61 18.36 3.99
N LEU A 320 -2.52 18.12 3.26
CA LEU A 320 -1.68 16.93 3.44
C LEU A 320 -1.09 16.87 4.86
N LYS A 321 -0.52 17.97 5.35
CA LYS A 321 0.02 18.08 6.72
C LYS A 321 -1.06 17.83 7.78
N LYS A 322 -2.23 18.44 7.62
CA LYS A 322 -3.37 18.25 8.50
C LYS A 322 -3.79 16.79 8.56
N MET A 323 -3.95 16.15 7.41
CA MET A 323 -4.33 14.75 7.29
C MET A 323 -3.35 13.83 8.05
N PHE A 324 -2.05 13.89 7.79
CA PHE A 324 -1.07 13.08 8.51
C PHE A 324 -1.09 13.34 10.03
N THR A 325 -1.31 14.60 10.45
CA THR A 325 -1.40 14.95 11.88
C THR A 325 -2.65 14.37 12.54
N GLU A 326 -3.79 14.36 11.83
CA GLU A 326 -5.05 13.80 12.34
C GLU A 326 -4.96 12.28 12.47
N TRP A 327 -4.39 11.59 11.47
CA TRP A 327 -4.17 10.15 11.54
C TRP A 327 -3.17 9.76 12.63
N ASP A 328 -2.06 10.48 12.79
CA ASP A 328 -1.10 10.23 13.89
C ASP A 328 -1.75 10.36 15.26
N LYS A 329 -2.60 11.37 15.47
CA LYS A 329 -3.36 11.55 16.71
C LYS A 329 -4.41 10.47 16.93
N ALA A 330 -5.12 10.06 15.87
CA ALA A 330 -6.16 9.04 15.97
C ALA A 330 -5.59 7.64 16.29
N ILE A 331 -4.33 7.39 15.92
CA ILE A 331 -3.61 6.14 16.20
C ILE A 331 -2.79 6.23 17.50
N ASP A 332 -3.24 6.95 18.49
CA ASP A 332 -2.52 7.26 19.73
C ASP A 332 -1.92 6.01 20.42
N LYS A 333 -2.70 4.95 20.61
CA LYS A 333 -2.26 3.69 21.25
C LYS A 333 -1.77 2.64 20.28
N GLY A 334 -2.10 2.78 19.01
CA GLY A 334 -1.71 1.86 17.95
C GLY A 334 -0.38 2.23 17.31
N TRP A 335 -0.16 1.70 16.09
CA TRP A 335 1.02 1.98 15.31
C TRP A 335 0.67 2.31 13.86
N PRO A 336 1.11 3.47 13.32
CA PRO A 336 0.80 3.83 11.95
C PRO A 336 1.64 3.04 10.94
N SER A 337 1.05 2.74 9.80
CA SER A 337 1.75 2.40 8.57
C SER A 337 1.81 3.64 7.67
N ILE A 338 2.94 3.86 7.01
CA ILE A 338 3.17 5.06 6.21
C ILE A 338 3.61 4.66 4.82
N TYR A 339 2.95 5.21 3.80
CA TYR A 339 3.29 5.03 2.40
C TYR A 339 2.94 6.27 1.58
N LEU A 340 3.55 6.42 0.42
CA LEU A 340 3.21 7.43 -0.58
C LEU A 340 2.91 6.82 -1.95
N GLY A 341 3.33 5.59 -2.20
CA GLY A 341 3.10 4.84 -3.43
C GLY A 341 2.88 3.36 -3.14
N ASN A 342 2.13 2.71 -4.02
CA ASN A 342 1.93 1.26 -4.08
C ASN A 342 1.49 0.87 -5.50
N HIS A 343 1.13 -0.38 -5.71
CA HIS A 343 0.67 -0.91 -7.00
C HIS A 343 -0.70 -0.37 -7.49
N ASP A 344 -1.46 0.33 -6.63
CA ASP A 344 -2.76 0.93 -6.94
C ASP A 344 -2.72 2.45 -7.09
N GLN A 345 -1.52 3.03 -7.01
CA GLN A 345 -1.31 4.46 -7.08
C GLN A 345 -0.27 4.80 -8.14
N PRO A 346 -0.32 6.00 -8.75
CA PRO A 346 0.75 6.50 -9.60
C PRO A 346 2.08 6.55 -8.83
N ARG A 347 3.20 6.62 -9.55
CA ARG A 347 4.53 6.71 -8.96
C ARG A 347 4.64 7.90 -8.00
N MET A 348 5.26 7.66 -6.85
CA MET A 348 5.38 8.61 -5.74
C MET A 348 5.95 9.97 -6.18
N VAL A 349 7.03 9.97 -6.97
CA VAL A 349 7.68 11.22 -7.43
C VAL A 349 6.79 12.02 -8.38
N SER A 350 6.03 11.34 -9.25
CA SER A 350 5.09 12.00 -10.18
C SER A 350 3.88 12.59 -9.49
N ARG A 351 3.51 12.03 -8.33
CA ARG A 351 2.31 12.40 -7.60
C ARG A 351 2.54 13.45 -6.54
N PHE A 352 3.55 13.28 -5.71
CA PHE A 352 3.82 14.15 -4.54
C PHE A 352 5.00 15.08 -4.74
N GLY A 353 5.84 14.83 -5.73
CA GLY A 353 7.00 15.64 -6.08
C GLY A 353 6.88 16.26 -7.44
N SER A 354 8.02 16.35 -8.12
CA SER A 354 8.10 16.71 -9.53
C SER A 354 8.94 15.67 -10.27
N ASP A 355 8.36 15.09 -11.31
CA ASP A 355 9.02 14.11 -12.16
C ASP A 355 9.68 14.75 -13.42
N LYS A 356 9.72 16.08 -13.50
CA LYS A 356 10.51 16.79 -14.49
C LYS A 356 12.00 16.50 -14.27
N ASP A 357 12.74 16.32 -15.36
CA ASP A 357 14.14 15.89 -15.31
C ASP A 357 15.00 16.73 -14.36
N GLU A 358 14.81 18.05 -14.33
CA GLU A 358 15.55 18.99 -13.48
C GLU A 358 15.23 18.88 -11.98
N PHE A 359 14.04 18.38 -11.60
CA PHE A 359 13.59 18.32 -10.21
C PHE A 359 13.44 16.89 -9.67
N ARG A 360 13.37 15.88 -10.54
CA ARG A 360 13.07 14.48 -10.16
C ARG A 360 13.96 13.98 -9.02
N ALA A 361 15.28 14.14 -9.16
CA ALA A 361 16.20 13.61 -8.16
C ALA A 361 16.03 14.29 -6.79
N LEU A 362 15.88 15.61 -6.76
CA LEU A 362 15.68 16.35 -5.52
C LEU A 362 14.32 16.03 -4.89
N SER A 363 13.26 15.93 -5.71
CA SER A 363 11.92 15.55 -5.27
C SER A 363 11.89 14.13 -4.70
N ALA A 364 12.47 13.15 -5.38
CA ALA A 364 12.56 11.78 -4.88
C ALA A 364 13.30 11.72 -3.55
N LYS A 365 14.45 12.36 -3.42
CA LYS A 365 15.22 12.41 -2.17
C LYS A 365 14.45 13.12 -1.04
N MET A 366 13.70 14.18 -1.35
CA MET A 366 12.84 14.85 -0.37
C MET A 366 11.74 13.91 0.14
N LEU A 367 11.08 13.17 -0.76
CA LEU A 367 10.03 12.20 -0.41
C LEU A 367 10.59 10.98 0.36
N ILE A 368 11.82 10.51 0.03
CA ILE A 368 12.55 9.52 0.82
C ILE A 368 12.75 10.02 2.25
N THR A 369 13.23 11.25 2.41
CA THR A 369 13.44 11.84 3.73
C THR A 369 12.13 11.95 4.49
N PHE A 370 11.06 12.43 3.84
CA PHE A 370 9.73 12.49 4.45
C PHE A 370 9.28 11.11 4.97
N LEU A 371 9.21 10.12 4.09
CA LEU A 371 8.65 8.80 4.44
C LEU A 371 9.48 8.09 5.52
N LEU A 372 10.82 8.15 5.43
CA LEU A 372 11.71 7.45 6.36
C LEU A 372 11.96 8.22 7.68
N THR A 373 11.49 9.46 7.82
CA THR A 373 11.57 10.21 9.09
C THR A 373 10.23 10.38 9.80
N MET A 374 9.12 10.06 9.15
CA MET A 374 7.81 10.05 9.78
C MET A 374 7.68 8.94 10.84
N ARG A 375 6.72 9.11 11.80
CA ARG A 375 6.36 8.08 12.79
C ARG A 375 5.58 6.97 12.10
N GLY A 376 5.95 5.72 12.37
CA GLY A 376 5.28 4.53 11.85
C GLY A 376 6.21 3.63 11.03
N THR A 377 5.68 2.49 10.59
CA THR A 377 6.37 1.55 9.71
C THR A 377 6.26 2.01 8.26
N PRO A 378 7.37 2.34 7.58
CA PRO A 378 7.33 2.79 6.19
C PRO A 378 7.17 1.61 5.23
N TYR A 379 6.28 1.79 4.24
CA TYR A 379 6.08 0.89 3.10
C TYR A 379 6.66 1.54 1.86
N TRP A 380 7.56 0.84 1.21
CA TRP A 380 8.30 1.29 0.04
C TRP A 380 7.95 0.45 -1.18
N PHE A 381 7.51 1.06 -2.25
CA PHE A 381 7.15 0.36 -3.47
C PHE A 381 8.36 0.25 -4.41
N ALA A 382 8.61 -0.96 -4.94
CA ALA A 382 9.75 -1.25 -5.82
C ALA A 382 9.82 -0.29 -7.01
N GLY A 383 10.99 0.35 -7.17
CA GLY A 383 11.27 1.36 -8.20
C GLY A 383 11.22 2.81 -7.70
N ASP A 384 10.59 3.08 -6.56
CA ASP A 384 10.58 4.43 -6.00
C ASP A 384 11.96 4.81 -5.43
N GLU A 385 12.81 3.84 -5.06
CA GLU A 385 14.20 4.04 -4.60
C GLU A 385 15.17 4.48 -5.70
N ILE A 386 14.79 4.33 -6.96
CA ILE A 386 15.50 4.89 -8.12
C ILE A 386 14.72 6.04 -8.78
N GLY A 387 13.62 6.46 -8.16
CA GLY A 387 12.77 7.54 -8.65
C GLY A 387 12.09 7.24 -9.99
N MET A 388 11.60 6.00 -10.19
CA MET A 388 10.75 5.67 -11.33
C MET A 388 9.52 6.59 -11.35
N ARG A 389 9.11 7.00 -12.54
CA ARG A 389 8.02 7.95 -12.78
C ARG A 389 6.90 7.37 -13.62
N ASN A 390 5.78 8.07 -13.70
CA ASN A 390 4.65 7.67 -14.54
C ASN A 390 5.07 7.52 -16.01
N ILE A 391 4.59 6.43 -16.65
CA ILE A 391 4.82 6.22 -18.09
C ILE A 391 3.86 7.05 -18.96
N ARG A 392 2.64 7.29 -18.49
CA ARG A 392 1.62 8.11 -19.19
C ARG A 392 1.26 7.55 -20.57
N PHE A 393 0.71 6.35 -20.65
CA PHE A 393 0.31 5.75 -21.92
C PHE A 393 -0.68 6.62 -22.71
N ASP A 394 -0.45 6.73 -24.02
CA ASP A 394 -1.28 7.54 -24.92
C ASP A 394 -2.48 6.77 -25.52
N ARG A 395 -2.48 5.45 -25.44
CA ARG A 395 -3.43 4.58 -26.11
C ARG A 395 -4.05 3.59 -25.14
N ILE A 396 -5.36 3.34 -25.27
CA ILE A 396 -6.06 2.38 -24.41
C ILE A 396 -5.51 0.97 -24.52
N GLU A 397 -5.01 0.58 -25.69
CA GLU A 397 -4.43 -0.75 -25.93
C GLU A 397 -3.13 -1.00 -25.16
N ASP A 398 -2.52 0.04 -24.61
CA ASP A 398 -1.30 -0.04 -23.81
C ASP A 398 -1.60 -0.26 -22.32
N TYR A 399 -2.88 -0.05 -21.90
CA TYR A 399 -3.33 -0.30 -20.54
C TYR A 399 -3.78 -1.75 -20.34
N ASN A 400 -3.51 -2.28 -19.16
CA ASN A 400 -4.00 -3.58 -18.69
C ASN A 400 -5.00 -3.44 -17.52
N ASP A 401 -4.99 -2.32 -16.84
CA ASP A 401 -5.81 -2.04 -15.68
C ASP A 401 -7.32 -2.09 -15.98
N ILE A 402 -8.05 -2.94 -15.25
CA ILE A 402 -9.50 -3.15 -15.42
C ILE A 402 -10.32 -1.87 -15.19
N ASP A 403 -9.97 -1.04 -14.20
CA ASP A 403 -10.68 0.22 -13.94
C ASP A 403 -10.54 1.18 -15.12
N THR A 404 -9.31 1.37 -15.60
CA THR A 404 -9.04 2.23 -16.77
C THR A 404 -9.81 1.77 -18.00
N ILE A 405 -9.76 0.45 -18.30
CA ILE A 405 -10.43 -0.13 -19.46
C ILE A 405 -11.95 0.01 -19.36
N ASN A 406 -12.53 -0.26 -18.19
CA ASN A 406 -13.98 -0.16 -17.99
C ASN A 406 -14.46 1.29 -18.04
N ARG A 407 -13.74 2.23 -17.45
CA ARG A 407 -14.05 3.67 -17.53
C ARG A 407 -13.99 4.19 -18.98
N TYR A 408 -13.00 3.75 -19.76
CA TYR A 408 -12.88 4.09 -21.17
C TYR A 408 -14.07 3.55 -21.99
N LYS A 409 -14.43 2.27 -21.80
CA LYS A 409 -15.59 1.63 -22.45
C LYS A 409 -16.89 2.34 -22.10
N LYS A 410 -17.08 2.66 -20.82
CA LYS A 410 -18.26 3.38 -20.32
C LYS A 410 -18.39 4.76 -20.96
N ALA A 411 -17.32 5.56 -20.98
CA ALA A 411 -17.32 6.87 -21.63
C ALA A 411 -17.75 6.78 -23.09
N LYS A 412 -17.19 5.79 -23.82
CA LYS A 412 -17.54 5.53 -25.22
C LYS A 412 -19.01 5.12 -25.40
N ALA A 413 -19.53 4.25 -24.54
CA ALA A 413 -20.92 3.78 -24.58
C ALA A 413 -21.92 4.91 -24.27
N GLU A 414 -21.56 5.83 -23.38
CA GLU A 414 -22.35 6.99 -23.00
C GLU A 414 -22.22 8.17 -23.98
N GLY A 415 -21.42 8.04 -25.05
CA GLY A 415 -21.17 9.12 -26.02
C GLY A 415 -20.33 10.28 -25.45
N LYS A 416 -19.63 10.06 -24.36
CA LYS A 416 -18.63 10.99 -23.79
C LYS A 416 -17.30 10.86 -24.52
N ASP A 417 -16.43 11.87 -24.36
CA ASP A 417 -15.08 11.81 -24.92
C ASP A 417 -14.20 10.80 -24.15
N PRO A 418 -13.82 9.65 -24.75
CA PRO A 418 -12.97 8.68 -24.10
C PRO A 418 -11.51 9.16 -23.94
N GLN A 419 -11.08 10.18 -24.72
CA GLN A 419 -9.75 10.76 -24.58
C GLN A 419 -9.59 11.45 -23.20
N ALA A 420 -10.66 12.07 -22.69
CA ALA A 420 -10.63 12.66 -21.35
C ALA A 420 -10.32 11.63 -20.26
N VAL A 421 -10.78 10.38 -20.42
CA VAL A 421 -10.42 9.28 -19.52
C VAL A 421 -8.92 8.97 -19.61
N LEU A 422 -8.36 8.86 -20.83
CA LEU A 422 -6.93 8.60 -21.01
C LEU A 422 -6.07 9.73 -20.43
N ASP A 423 -6.47 10.98 -20.65
CA ASP A 423 -5.72 12.14 -20.13
C ASP A 423 -5.72 12.18 -18.58
N GLU A 424 -6.82 11.77 -17.95
CA GLU A 424 -6.87 11.57 -16.51
C GLU A 424 -5.98 10.39 -16.07
N GLN A 425 -6.07 9.24 -16.78
CA GLN A 425 -5.34 8.03 -16.42
C GLN A 425 -3.82 8.13 -16.61
N LYS A 426 -3.33 9.03 -17.46
CA LYS A 426 -1.90 9.39 -17.54
C LYS A 426 -1.34 9.84 -16.19
N GLU A 427 -2.15 10.50 -15.36
CA GLU A 427 -1.73 11.02 -14.06
C GLU A 427 -2.20 10.13 -12.88
N THR A 428 -3.32 9.42 -13.04
CA THR A 428 -3.98 8.71 -11.92
C THR A 428 -4.04 7.19 -12.08
N GLY A 429 -3.79 6.66 -13.28
CA GLY A 429 -3.93 5.24 -13.59
C GLY A 429 -2.91 4.36 -12.85
N ARG A 430 -3.39 3.18 -12.42
CA ARG A 430 -2.60 2.18 -11.67
C ARG A 430 -1.42 1.62 -12.48
N ASP A 431 -1.56 1.49 -13.80
CA ASP A 431 -0.52 0.97 -14.67
C ASP A 431 0.74 1.81 -14.72
N ASN A 432 0.67 3.10 -14.32
CA ASN A 432 1.86 3.93 -14.13
C ASN A 432 2.85 3.33 -13.11
N ALA A 433 2.34 2.67 -12.07
CA ALA A 433 3.16 2.00 -11.05
C ALA A 433 3.54 0.56 -11.44
N ARG A 434 2.78 -0.06 -12.35
CA ARG A 434 2.89 -1.48 -12.70
C ARG A 434 3.81 -1.76 -13.88
N THR A 435 4.46 -0.72 -14.45
CA THR A 435 5.49 -0.90 -15.48
C THR A 435 6.64 -1.77 -14.97
N PRO A 436 7.28 -2.56 -15.85
CA PRO A 436 8.45 -3.36 -15.49
C PRO A 436 9.55 -2.56 -14.81
N PHE A 437 10.21 -3.18 -13.84
CA PHE A 437 11.29 -2.59 -13.06
C PHE A 437 12.53 -2.32 -13.94
N GLN A 438 13.21 -1.22 -13.70
CA GLN A 438 14.31 -0.74 -14.55
C GLN A 438 15.67 -1.12 -13.95
N TRP A 439 16.21 -2.28 -14.36
CA TRP A 439 17.48 -2.80 -13.85
C TRP A 439 18.70 -2.14 -14.48
N ASP A 440 18.70 -2.02 -15.82
CA ASP A 440 19.83 -1.48 -16.58
C ASP A 440 19.41 -0.93 -17.95
N ARG A 441 20.40 -0.54 -18.77
CA ARG A 441 20.21 0.03 -20.11
C ARG A 441 20.00 -1.00 -21.21
N SER A 442 20.02 -2.30 -20.91
CA SER A 442 19.79 -3.35 -21.91
C SER A 442 18.32 -3.32 -22.39
N PRO A 443 18.01 -3.98 -23.52
CA PRO A 443 16.64 -4.05 -24.01
C PRO A 443 15.68 -4.46 -22.89
N GLU A 444 14.48 -3.90 -22.91
CA GLU A 444 13.43 -4.11 -21.90
C GLU A 444 13.91 -3.86 -20.46
N ALA A 445 14.87 -2.89 -20.32
CA ALA A 445 15.44 -2.47 -19.03
C ALA A 445 16.12 -3.61 -18.24
N GLY A 446 16.52 -4.70 -18.87
CA GLY A 446 17.03 -5.90 -18.19
C GLY A 446 15.96 -6.67 -17.38
N PHE A 447 14.69 -6.32 -17.55
CA PHE A 447 13.58 -6.99 -16.89
C PHE A 447 13.30 -8.37 -17.49
N THR A 448 13.28 -8.49 -18.82
CA THR A 448 12.99 -9.72 -19.56
C THR A 448 13.86 -9.86 -20.80
N ALA A 449 14.04 -11.10 -21.27
CA ALA A 449 14.57 -11.40 -22.60
C ALA A 449 13.44 -11.54 -23.64
N GLY A 450 12.19 -11.58 -23.22
CA GLY A 450 11.00 -11.70 -24.06
C GLY A 450 10.30 -10.36 -24.33
N THR A 451 9.00 -10.40 -24.59
CA THR A 451 8.14 -9.22 -24.71
C THR A 451 7.46 -8.98 -23.37
N PRO A 452 7.68 -7.83 -22.70
CA PRO A 452 7.10 -7.59 -21.40
C PRO A 452 5.57 -7.51 -21.47
N TRP A 453 4.89 -8.00 -20.42
CA TRP A 453 3.43 -8.02 -20.29
C TRP A 453 2.80 -6.60 -20.30
N LEU A 454 3.57 -5.61 -19.87
CA LEU A 454 3.26 -4.18 -19.92
C LEU A 454 4.51 -3.45 -20.43
N LYS A 455 4.34 -2.38 -21.22
CA LYS A 455 5.47 -1.64 -21.78
C LYS A 455 6.39 -1.10 -20.70
N VAL A 456 7.70 -1.26 -20.91
CA VAL A 456 8.74 -0.61 -20.09
C VAL A 456 8.70 0.89 -20.30
N ASN A 457 8.88 1.67 -19.24
CA ASN A 457 9.01 3.12 -19.36
C ASN A 457 10.31 3.45 -20.13
N PRO A 458 10.24 4.18 -21.26
CA PRO A 458 11.40 4.42 -22.13
C PRO A 458 12.56 5.18 -21.47
N ASP A 459 12.32 5.79 -20.30
CA ASP A 459 13.37 6.47 -19.54
C ASP A 459 14.35 5.53 -18.82
N TYR A 460 14.14 4.20 -18.90
CA TYR A 460 15.07 3.21 -18.36
C TYR A 460 16.51 3.39 -18.89
N THR A 461 16.67 4.03 -20.02
CA THR A 461 17.98 4.32 -20.60
C THR A 461 18.85 5.24 -19.74
N TRP A 462 18.26 5.90 -18.73
CA TRP A 462 18.94 6.78 -17.78
C TRP A 462 18.38 6.74 -16.34
N ILE A 463 17.21 6.14 -16.13
CA ILE A 463 16.66 5.82 -14.82
C ILE A 463 16.76 4.30 -14.66
N ASN A 464 17.77 3.79 -14.01
CA ASN A 464 17.94 2.35 -13.78
C ASN A 464 18.89 2.09 -12.62
N VAL A 465 18.77 0.89 -12.02
CA VAL A 465 19.60 0.48 -10.88
C VAL A 465 21.08 0.53 -11.18
N ALA A 466 21.50 -0.03 -12.32
CA ALA A 466 22.93 -0.17 -12.63
C ALA A 466 23.67 1.16 -12.76
N ASP A 467 23.01 2.23 -13.15
CA ASP A 467 23.58 3.57 -13.20
C ASP A 467 23.51 4.25 -11.84
N GLU A 468 22.39 4.13 -11.14
CA GLU A 468 22.20 4.72 -9.81
C GLU A 468 23.18 4.11 -8.78
N GLU A 469 23.54 2.83 -8.87
CA GLU A 469 24.54 2.21 -7.99
C GLU A 469 25.93 2.81 -8.13
N LYS A 470 26.30 3.28 -9.33
CA LYS A 470 27.63 3.84 -9.62
C LYS A 470 27.77 5.30 -9.18
N ASP A 471 26.66 6.01 -9.05
CA ASP A 471 26.65 7.43 -8.66
C ASP A 471 26.44 7.56 -7.14
N PRO A 472 27.47 7.96 -6.36
CA PRO A 472 27.33 8.13 -4.91
C PRO A 472 26.32 9.21 -4.52
N THR A 473 25.93 10.07 -5.46
CA THR A 473 24.94 11.13 -5.25
C THR A 473 23.55 10.75 -5.75
N SER A 474 23.34 9.54 -6.24
CA SER A 474 22.08 9.04 -6.79
C SER A 474 20.93 9.03 -5.79
N ILE A 475 19.72 8.81 -6.30
CA ILE A 475 18.53 8.60 -5.47
C ILE A 475 18.68 7.31 -4.67
N LEU A 476 19.13 6.22 -5.31
CA LEU A 476 19.33 4.91 -4.70
C LEU A 476 20.32 4.95 -3.53
N ASN A 477 21.49 5.57 -3.74
CA ASN A 477 22.50 5.69 -2.68
C ASN A 477 22.03 6.61 -1.55
N TYR A 478 21.23 7.63 -1.87
CA TYR A 478 20.59 8.46 -0.86
C TYR A 478 19.55 7.66 -0.05
N PHE A 479 18.72 6.82 -0.72
CA PHE A 479 17.78 5.94 -0.05
C PHE A 479 18.49 5.03 0.98
N LYS A 480 19.53 4.31 0.55
CA LYS A 480 20.34 3.44 1.43
C LYS A 480 20.89 4.22 2.64
N LYS A 481 21.36 5.45 2.42
CA LYS A 481 21.87 6.33 3.48
C LYS A 481 20.76 6.69 4.50
N VAL A 482 19.56 7.06 4.03
CA VAL A 482 18.45 7.44 4.93
C VAL A 482 17.90 6.22 5.68
N VAL A 483 17.86 5.05 5.05
CA VAL A 483 17.52 3.78 5.70
C VAL A 483 18.45 3.48 6.86
N SER A 484 19.78 3.54 6.65
CA SER A 484 20.78 3.36 7.72
C SER A 484 20.59 4.39 8.82
N PHE A 485 20.45 5.67 8.44
CA PHE A 485 20.24 6.74 9.39
C PHE A 485 18.99 6.54 10.26
N ARG A 486 17.85 6.09 9.68
CA ARG A 486 16.65 5.77 10.46
C ARG A 486 16.91 4.65 11.46
N LYS A 487 17.56 3.56 11.04
CA LYS A 487 17.84 2.40 11.89
C LYS A 487 18.78 2.73 13.06
N GLU A 488 19.73 3.58 12.82
CA GLU A 488 20.69 4.04 13.85
C GLU A 488 20.07 5.03 14.85
N ASN A 489 18.91 5.61 14.54
CA ASN A 489 18.29 6.67 15.31
C ASN A 489 16.85 6.30 15.76
N PRO A 490 16.70 5.60 16.90
CA PRO A 490 15.39 5.15 17.41
C PRO A 490 14.35 6.26 17.57
N SER A 491 14.78 7.50 17.75
CA SER A 491 13.89 8.66 17.83
C SER A 491 13.14 8.91 16.51
N LEU A 492 13.67 8.48 15.36
CA LEU A 492 12.96 8.53 14.08
C LEU A 492 11.92 7.40 13.96
N ILE A 493 12.03 6.36 14.78
CA ILE A 493 11.08 5.25 14.83
C ILE A 493 10.02 5.54 15.89
N TYR A 494 10.40 5.60 17.15
CA TYR A 494 9.52 5.65 18.32
C TYR A 494 9.18 7.06 18.80
N GLY A 495 9.95 8.08 18.38
CA GLY A 495 9.73 9.46 18.81
C GLY A 495 8.35 10.00 18.46
N SER A 496 7.83 10.91 19.28
CA SER A 496 6.60 11.63 18.98
C SER A 496 6.75 12.50 17.73
N TYR A 497 5.66 12.67 17.00
CA TYR A 497 5.55 13.57 15.85
C TYR A 497 4.91 14.88 16.27
N HIS A 498 5.51 16.01 15.88
CA HIS A 498 4.94 17.35 16.15
C HIS A 498 5.08 18.22 14.89
N LEU A 499 3.95 18.53 14.27
CA LEU A 499 3.91 19.45 13.14
C LEU A 499 4.28 20.86 13.58
N LEU A 500 5.19 21.50 12.85
CA LEU A 500 5.54 22.90 12.95
C LEU A 500 5.16 23.62 11.66
N ASP A 501 5.01 24.96 11.72
CA ASP A 501 4.75 25.81 10.54
C ASP A 501 3.57 25.27 9.70
N ALA A 502 2.46 24.94 10.39
CA ALA A 502 1.34 24.20 9.82
C ALA A 502 0.71 24.86 8.59
N GLU A 503 0.64 26.19 8.57
CA GLU A 503 0.01 27.00 7.53
C GLU A 503 0.95 27.34 6.36
N ASN A 504 2.19 26.85 6.35
CA ASN A 504 3.13 27.11 5.27
C ASN A 504 2.74 26.31 4.02
N PRO A 505 2.46 26.96 2.86
CA PRO A 505 1.99 26.27 1.67
C PRO A 505 3.12 25.61 0.84
N GLN A 506 4.39 25.75 1.24
CA GLN A 506 5.55 25.33 0.47
C GLN A 506 6.47 24.37 1.21
N SER A 507 6.50 24.44 2.55
CA SER A 507 7.37 23.59 3.36
C SER A 507 6.57 22.70 4.32
N TYR A 508 7.07 21.49 4.53
CA TYR A 508 6.61 20.57 5.55
C TYR A 508 7.68 20.47 6.63
N THR A 509 7.41 21.03 7.79
CA THR A 509 8.35 21.09 8.91
C THR A 509 7.76 20.40 10.13
N PHE A 510 8.52 19.49 10.73
CA PHE A 510 8.07 18.74 11.90
C PHE A 510 9.24 18.30 12.79
N LEU A 511 8.92 17.97 14.04
CA LEU A 511 9.85 17.36 14.98
C LEU A 511 9.57 15.86 15.15
N ARG A 512 10.65 15.11 15.38
CA ARG A 512 10.62 13.78 15.96
C ARG A 512 11.38 13.87 17.28
N LYS A 513 10.75 13.43 18.37
CA LYS A 513 11.29 13.65 19.72
C LYS A 513 11.12 12.41 20.60
N THR A 514 12.22 11.99 21.25
CA THR A 514 12.25 11.12 22.42
C THR A 514 13.01 11.84 23.52
N GLY A 515 12.78 11.54 24.79
CA GLY A 515 13.56 12.01 25.94
C GLY A 515 14.61 13.11 25.70
N ALA A 516 15.83 12.71 25.34
CA ALA A 516 16.97 13.61 25.10
C ALA A 516 17.13 14.08 23.65
N ASP A 517 16.64 13.30 22.68
CA ASP A 517 16.91 13.55 21.25
C ASP A 517 15.74 14.26 20.58
N THR A 518 16.06 15.29 19.81
CA THR A 518 15.10 16.04 18.99
C THR A 518 15.66 16.19 17.58
N TYR A 519 14.93 15.69 16.60
CA TYR A 519 15.21 15.86 15.19
C TYR A 519 14.23 16.86 14.59
N LEU A 520 14.74 17.90 13.95
CA LEU A 520 13.96 18.81 13.13
C LEU A 520 14.07 18.39 11.67
N ILE A 521 12.95 18.13 11.05
CA ILE A 521 12.85 17.78 9.64
C ILE A 521 12.21 18.95 8.89
N MET A 522 12.89 19.47 7.86
CA MET A 522 12.43 20.60 7.05
C MET A 522 12.49 20.20 5.59
N LEU A 523 11.34 20.14 4.93
CA LEU A 523 11.20 19.64 3.56
C LEU A 523 10.54 20.72 2.70
N ASN A 524 11.19 21.08 1.59
CA ASN A 524 10.64 21.99 0.60
C ASN A 524 9.91 21.19 -0.48
N PHE A 525 8.59 21.30 -0.52
CA PHE A 525 7.73 20.67 -1.53
C PHE A 525 7.58 21.54 -2.79
N SER A 526 8.07 22.78 -2.77
CA SER A 526 7.92 23.76 -3.85
C SER A 526 9.09 23.68 -4.84
N HIS A 527 8.84 24.08 -6.08
CA HIS A 527 9.88 24.31 -7.10
C HIS A 527 10.68 25.61 -6.86
N LYS A 528 10.32 26.40 -5.84
CA LYS A 528 10.96 27.66 -5.47
C LYS A 528 11.60 27.55 -4.09
N ALA A 529 12.50 28.45 -3.77
CA ALA A 529 13.00 28.57 -2.40
C ALA A 529 11.84 28.85 -1.43
N ALA A 530 11.76 28.06 -0.37
CA ALA A 530 10.76 28.20 0.67
C ALA A 530 11.43 28.65 1.98
N ILE A 531 10.71 29.48 2.74
CA ILE A 531 11.11 29.88 4.07
C ILE A 531 10.18 29.17 5.07
N SER A 532 10.76 28.46 6.03
CA SER A 532 10.03 27.88 7.14
C SER A 532 10.39 28.59 8.44
N THR A 533 9.38 28.82 9.27
CA THR A 533 9.51 29.47 10.60
C THR A 533 9.10 28.49 11.70
N PRO A 534 9.99 27.55 12.10
CA PRO A 534 9.64 26.47 13.02
C PRO A 534 9.30 26.93 14.44
N GLY A 535 9.62 28.18 14.80
CA GLY A 535 9.30 28.75 16.12
C GLY A 535 10.08 28.14 17.29
N ILE A 536 11.23 27.52 17.02
CA ILE A 536 12.12 26.89 18.02
C ILE A 536 13.51 27.48 17.94
N ASP A 537 14.26 27.41 19.05
CA ASP A 537 15.67 27.82 19.10
C ASP A 537 16.54 26.79 18.34
N MET A 538 17.24 27.27 17.32
CA MET A 538 18.13 26.47 16.45
C MET A 538 19.61 26.80 16.67
N SER A 539 19.96 27.60 17.68
CA SER A 539 21.35 28.07 17.91
C SER A 539 22.38 26.94 18.08
N ASN A 540 21.92 25.76 18.54
CA ASN A 540 22.73 24.56 18.73
C ASN A 540 22.37 23.42 17.76
N ALA A 541 21.63 23.69 16.69
CA ALA A 541 21.26 22.68 15.73
C ALA A 541 22.43 22.35 14.77
N HIS A 542 22.56 21.08 14.43
CA HIS A 542 23.53 20.59 13.45
C HIS A 542 22.80 19.86 12.32
N VAL A 543 23.22 20.13 11.07
CA VAL A 543 22.70 19.42 9.92
C VAL A 543 23.29 18.01 9.90
N LEU A 544 22.44 17.00 10.00
CA LEU A 544 22.81 15.58 9.99
C LEU A 544 22.64 14.95 8.60
N LEU A 545 21.63 15.40 7.86
CA LEU A 545 21.28 14.88 6.55
C LEU A 545 20.76 16.01 5.67
N ASP A 546 21.21 16.05 4.42
CA ASP A 546 20.69 16.89 3.36
C ASP A 546 20.61 16.12 2.04
N ASN A 547 19.79 16.58 1.10
CA ASN A 547 19.58 15.94 -0.19
C ASN A 547 20.32 16.62 -1.37
N TYR A 548 21.13 17.66 -1.10
CA TYR A 548 21.88 18.39 -2.13
C TYR A 548 23.30 17.85 -2.36
N GLY A 549 23.88 17.20 -1.35
CA GLY A 549 25.23 16.59 -1.43
C GLY A 549 26.40 17.55 -1.31
N ASP A 550 26.20 18.85 -1.48
CA ASP A 550 27.25 19.90 -1.29
C ASP A 550 26.73 20.96 -0.31
N ARG A 551 27.41 21.07 0.83
CA ARG A 551 27.06 22.03 1.90
C ARG A 551 27.54 23.46 1.63
N SER A 552 28.22 23.73 0.49
CA SER A 552 28.76 25.06 0.17
C SER A 552 27.71 26.16 0.03
N HIS A 553 26.43 25.80 -0.05
CA HIS A 553 25.26 26.71 -0.17
C HIS A 553 24.45 26.89 1.12
N MET A 554 24.87 26.28 2.24
CA MET A 554 24.21 26.41 3.55
C MET A 554 24.95 27.39 4.46
N ALA A 555 25.14 28.64 3.98
CA ALA A 555 25.62 29.75 4.82
C ALA A 555 24.48 30.66 5.23
#